data_7f5f4604783bfbd114b45544b47d13d8
#
_entry.id   7f5f4604783bfbd114b45544b47d13d8
#
_cell.length_a   1.000
_cell.length_b   1.000
_cell.length_c   1.000
_cell.angle_alpha   90.00
_cell.angle_beta   90.00
_cell.angle_gamma   90.00
#
_symmetry.space_group_name_H-M   'P 1'
#
loop_
_entity.id
_entity.type
_entity.pdbx_description
1 polymer ?
#
loop_
_entity_poly.entity_id
_entity_poly.type
_entity_poly.pdbx_seq_one_letter_code
_entity_poly.pdbx_strand_id
1 'polypeptide(L)'
;MPIHPTNFAVREQVLSRLQAIKPQLVKQYSISRIGIFGSVARNEAYGDSDIDVVVHMRPDMLKRARLKAVLEEVFGREVDLIRYRESMNPFLKARINQDAIYV
;
A
#
# COMPACT_ATOMS: atom_id res chain seq x y z
N MET A 1 24.41 20.59 -0.42
CA MET A 1 23.66 20.31 0.80
C MET A 1 22.77 19.11 0.59
N PRO A 2 22.87 18.08 1.42
CA PRO A 2 22.01 16.94 1.24
C PRO A 2 20.57 17.33 1.49
N ILE A 3 19.73 16.94 0.57
CA ILE A 3 18.29 17.14 0.70
C ILE A 3 17.72 15.87 1.32
N HIS A 4 17.19 15.97 2.52
CA HIS A 4 16.49 14.86 3.11
C HIS A 4 15.19 14.62 2.35
N PRO A 5 14.86 13.36 2.04
CA PRO A 5 13.55 13.07 1.46
C PRO A 5 12.47 13.58 2.41
N THR A 6 11.62 14.43 1.91
CA THR A 6 10.45 14.86 2.68
C THR A 6 9.42 13.73 2.71
N ASN A 7 8.50 13.77 3.66
CA ASN A 7 7.39 12.82 3.70
C ASN A 7 6.59 12.85 2.40
N PHE A 8 6.48 14.03 1.78
CA PHE A 8 5.84 14.20 0.49
C PHE A 8 6.54 13.38 -0.59
N ALA A 9 7.89 13.43 -0.63
CA ALA A 9 8.66 12.65 -1.60
C ALA A 9 8.46 11.15 -1.42
N VAL A 10 8.37 10.66 -0.19
CA VAL A 10 8.11 9.24 0.09
C VAL A 10 6.75 8.82 -0.47
N ARG A 11 5.71 9.60 -0.18
CA ARG A 11 4.35 9.30 -0.66
C ARG A 11 4.30 9.27 -2.19
N GLU A 12 4.86 10.27 -2.84
CA GLU A 12 4.84 10.36 -4.29
C GLU A 12 5.62 9.23 -4.96
N GLN A 13 6.75 8.84 -4.38
CA GLN A 13 7.54 7.71 -4.88
C GLN A 13 6.77 6.39 -4.77
N VAL A 14 6.13 6.17 -3.63
CA VAL A 14 5.34 4.95 -3.41
C VAL A 14 4.18 4.88 -4.38
N LEU A 15 3.42 5.97 -4.52
CA LEU A 15 2.28 6.04 -5.44
C LEU A 15 2.71 5.83 -6.88
N SER A 16 3.80 6.45 -7.30
CA SER A 16 4.32 6.31 -8.65
C SER A 16 4.72 4.87 -8.97
N ARG A 17 5.44 4.23 -8.05
CA ARG A 17 5.86 2.83 -8.24
C ARG A 17 4.66 1.88 -8.24
N LEU A 18 3.72 2.10 -7.33
CA LEU A 18 2.52 1.28 -7.24
C LEU A 18 1.69 1.39 -8.52
N GLN A 19 1.53 2.61 -9.03
CA GLN A 19 0.81 2.84 -10.28
C GLN A 19 1.49 2.13 -11.45
N ALA A 20 2.83 2.16 -11.50
CA ALA A 20 3.59 1.54 -12.58
C ALA A 20 3.42 0.02 -12.62
N ILE A 21 3.34 -0.64 -11.45
CA ILE A 21 3.22 -2.10 -11.39
C ILE A 21 1.78 -2.60 -11.31
N LYS A 22 0.81 -1.70 -11.14
CA LYS A 22 -0.60 -2.08 -10.98
C LYS A 22 -1.11 -3.02 -12.09
N PRO A 23 -0.85 -2.77 -13.39
CA PRO A 23 -1.34 -3.67 -14.43
C PRO A 23 -0.87 -5.12 -14.26
N GLN A 24 0.37 -5.32 -13.84
CA GLN A 24 0.90 -6.65 -13.57
C GLN A 24 0.24 -7.28 -12.35
N LEU A 25 0.00 -6.48 -11.31
CA LEU A 25 -0.64 -6.96 -10.08
C LEU A 25 -2.08 -7.39 -10.36
N VAL A 26 -2.81 -6.62 -11.15
CA VAL A 26 -4.16 -6.98 -11.57
C VAL A 26 -4.16 -8.33 -12.30
N LYS A 27 -3.22 -8.50 -13.21
CA LYS A 27 -3.12 -9.72 -14.02
C LYS A 27 -2.71 -10.93 -13.18
N GLN A 28 -1.73 -10.78 -12.31
CA GLN A 28 -1.17 -11.90 -11.55
C GLN A 28 -1.98 -12.27 -10.33
N TYR A 29 -2.59 -11.31 -9.67
CA TYR A 29 -3.25 -11.50 -8.38
C TYR A 29 -4.76 -11.24 -8.41
N SER A 30 -5.29 -10.87 -9.57
CA SER A 30 -6.73 -10.62 -9.75
C SER A 30 -7.26 -9.58 -8.77
N ILE A 31 -6.48 -8.57 -8.48
CA ILE A 31 -6.92 -7.47 -7.62
C ILE A 31 -7.84 -6.53 -8.41
N SER A 32 -8.78 -5.91 -7.72
CA SER A 32 -9.67 -4.91 -8.33
C SER A 32 -9.25 -3.49 -7.99
N ARG A 33 -8.71 -3.26 -6.80
CA ARG A 33 -8.20 -1.94 -6.38
C ARG A 33 -7.00 -2.12 -5.49
N ILE A 34 -6.08 -1.16 -5.52
CA ILE A 34 -4.94 -1.13 -4.62
C ILE A 34 -4.57 0.32 -4.32
N GLY A 35 -4.21 0.57 -3.08
CA GLY A 35 -3.81 1.90 -2.65
C GLY A 35 -2.99 1.86 -1.38
N ILE A 36 -2.66 3.03 -0.88
CA ILE A 36 -1.93 3.19 0.38
C ILE A 36 -2.81 3.91 1.39
N PHE A 37 -2.55 3.65 2.67
CA PHE A 37 -3.20 4.37 3.77
C PHE A 37 -2.18 4.57 4.89
N GLY A 38 -2.62 5.10 6.02
CA GLY A 38 -1.73 5.31 7.15
C GLY A 38 -0.75 6.46 6.97
N SER A 39 0.40 6.37 7.63
CA SER A 39 1.33 7.49 7.73
C SER A 39 1.89 7.93 6.37
N VAL A 40 2.20 7.01 5.47
CA VAL A 40 2.68 7.36 4.14
C VAL A 40 1.61 8.13 3.37
N ALA A 41 0.37 7.66 3.41
CA ALA A 41 -0.74 8.33 2.72
C ALA A 41 -1.02 9.72 3.30
N ARG A 42 -0.89 9.89 4.62
CA ARG A 42 -1.08 11.18 5.29
C ARG A 42 0.12 12.12 5.15
N ASN A 43 1.18 11.68 4.48
CA ASN A 43 2.41 12.45 4.33
C ASN A 43 3.12 12.71 5.66
N GLU A 44 3.09 11.71 6.54
CA GLU A 44 3.68 11.76 7.89
C GLU A 44 4.76 10.70 8.10
N ALA A 45 5.11 9.95 7.05
CA ALA A 45 6.05 8.84 7.18
C ALA A 45 7.49 9.34 7.33
N TYR A 46 8.26 8.60 8.11
CA TYR A 46 9.70 8.77 8.19
C TYR A 46 10.41 7.75 7.28
N GLY A 47 11.71 7.91 7.10
CA GLY A 47 12.47 7.15 6.12
C GLY A 47 12.37 5.63 6.23
N ASP A 48 12.14 5.09 7.42
CA ASP A 48 12.04 3.65 7.68
C ASP A 48 10.63 3.19 8.06
N SER A 49 9.62 4.04 7.89
CA SER A 49 8.24 3.68 8.19
C SER A 49 7.76 2.55 7.30
N ASP A 50 6.96 1.65 7.86
CA ASP A 50 6.26 0.63 7.08
C ASP A 50 5.28 1.29 6.11
N ILE A 51 5.07 0.64 5.00
CA ILE A 51 4.09 1.10 4.02
C ILE A 51 2.81 0.30 4.22
N ASP A 52 1.73 1.00 4.55
CA ASP A 52 0.41 0.40 4.71
C ASP A 52 -0.29 0.37 3.36
N VAL A 53 -0.57 -0.82 2.87
CA VAL A 53 -1.21 -1.03 1.57
C VAL A 53 -2.56 -1.68 1.77
N VAL A 54 -3.58 -1.13 1.12
CA VAL A 54 -4.91 -1.72 1.09
C VAL A 54 -5.17 -2.30 -0.29
N VAL A 55 -5.71 -3.51 -0.33
CA VAL A 55 -6.02 -4.19 -1.59
C VAL A 55 -7.45 -4.73 -1.54
N HIS A 56 -8.14 -4.62 -2.67
CA HIS A 56 -9.46 -5.22 -2.90
C HIS A 56 -9.25 -6.43 -3.80
N MET A 57 -9.47 -7.61 -3.25
CA MET A 57 -9.29 -8.87 -3.95
C MET A 57 -10.12 -9.95 -3.25
N ARG A 58 -10.32 -11.07 -3.92
CA ARG A 58 -10.94 -12.23 -3.28
C ARG A 58 -10.04 -12.78 -2.19
N PRO A 59 -10.62 -13.38 -1.14
CA PRO A 59 -9.82 -14.01 -0.09
C PRO A 59 -8.93 -15.12 -0.68
N ASP A 60 -7.62 -14.93 -0.58
CA ASP A 60 -6.64 -15.89 -1.01
C ASP A 60 -5.34 -15.60 -0.26
N MET A 61 -5.10 -16.39 0.79
CA MET A 61 -3.97 -16.15 1.67
C MET A 61 -2.63 -16.30 0.97
N LEU A 62 -2.52 -17.26 0.06
CA LEU A 62 -1.27 -17.50 -0.66
C LEU A 62 -0.98 -16.36 -1.63
N LYS A 63 -1.97 -15.95 -2.40
CA LYS A 63 -1.81 -14.79 -3.31
C LYS A 63 -1.45 -13.53 -2.54
N ARG A 64 -2.12 -13.31 -1.40
CA ARG A 64 -1.84 -12.14 -0.57
C ARG A 64 -0.41 -12.15 -0.02
N ALA A 65 0.06 -13.30 0.43
CA ALA A 65 1.43 -13.44 0.91
C ALA A 65 2.45 -13.16 -0.19
N ARG A 66 2.20 -13.66 -1.40
CA ARG A 66 3.06 -13.41 -2.56
C ARG A 66 3.03 -11.94 -2.96
N LEU A 67 1.85 -11.33 -2.96
CA LEU A 67 1.69 -9.90 -3.27
C LEU A 67 2.47 -9.05 -2.27
N LYS A 68 2.38 -9.36 -0.98
CA LYS A 68 3.15 -8.66 0.05
C LYS A 68 4.64 -8.74 -0.24
N ALA A 69 5.16 -9.92 -0.57
CA ALA A 69 6.58 -10.10 -0.85
C ALA A 69 7.03 -9.29 -2.07
N VAL A 70 6.21 -9.24 -3.11
CA VAL A 70 6.49 -8.43 -4.30
C VAL A 70 6.54 -6.95 -3.94
N LEU A 71 5.58 -6.47 -3.17
CA LEU A 71 5.54 -5.06 -2.77
C LEU A 71 6.74 -4.70 -1.90
N GLU A 72 7.13 -5.56 -0.98
CA GLU A 72 8.31 -5.34 -0.14
C GLU A 72 9.58 -5.24 -0.99
N GLU A 73 9.70 -6.08 -2.00
CA GLU A 73 10.82 -6.02 -2.93
C GLU A 73 10.82 -4.72 -3.74
N VAL A 74 9.67 -4.32 -4.25
CA VAL A 74 9.53 -3.10 -5.04
C VAL A 74 9.88 -1.85 -4.24
N PHE A 75 9.40 -1.79 -2.99
CA PHE A 75 9.58 -0.59 -2.16
C PHE A 75 10.86 -0.62 -1.32
N GLY A 76 11.47 -1.79 -1.14
CA GLY A 76 12.62 -1.94 -0.25
C GLY A 76 12.30 -1.68 1.20
N ARG A 77 11.06 -1.89 1.62
CA ARG A 77 10.57 -1.66 2.98
C ARG A 77 9.56 -2.72 3.35
N GLU A 78 9.33 -2.86 4.65
CA GLU A 78 8.23 -3.68 5.11
C GLU A 78 6.89 -3.10 4.69
N VAL A 79 6.01 -3.98 4.27
CA VAL A 79 4.66 -3.63 3.83
C VAL A 79 3.66 -4.32 4.74
N ASP A 80 2.72 -3.54 5.27
CA ASP A 80 1.56 -4.07 5.95
C ASP A 80 0.40 -4.12 4.94
N LEU A 81 0.12 -5.32 4.44
CA LEU A 81 -0.87 -5.51 3.38
C LEU A 81 -2.20 -5.96 3.98
N ILE A 82 -3.20 -5.11 3.85
CA ILE A 82 -4.54 -5.34 4.37
C ILE A 82 -5.51 -5.56 3.22
N ARG A 83 -6.26 -6.65 3.27
CA ARG A 83 -7.36 -6.86 2.34
C ARG A 83 -8.61 -6.18 2.88
N TYR A 84 -9.15 -5.24 2.10
CA TYR A 84 -10.38 -4.56 2.48
C TYR A 84 -11.57 -5.51 2.43
N ARG A 85 -12.40 -5.45 3.44
CA ARG A 85 -13.69 -6.17 3.49
C ARG A 85 -14.64 -5.45 4.44
N GLU A 86 -15.92 -5.57 4.17
CA GLU A 86 -16.94 -4.87 4.96
C GLU A 86 -16.97 -5.29 6.43
N SER A 87 -16.66 -6.56 6.71
CA SER A 87 -16.72 -7.11 8.07
C SER A 87 -15.41 -6.99 8.85
N MET A 88 -14.46 -6.22 8.34
CA MET A 88 -13.17 -6.05 9.01
C MET A 88 -13.32 -5.18 10.27
N ASN A 89 -12.23 -5.10 11.05
CA ASN A 89 -12.19 -4.26 12.25
C ASN A 89 -12.66 -2.83 11.91
N PRO A 90 -13.68 -2.30 12.62
CA PRO A 90 -14.25 -1.00 12.26
C PRO A 90 -13.30 0.17 12.41
N PHE A 91 -12.35 0.12 13.35
CA PHE A 91 -11.36 1.19 13.50
C PHE A 91 -10.40 1.21 12.32
N LEU A 92 -9.93 0.05 11.91
CA LEU A 92 -9.05 -0.07 10.74
C LEU A 92 -9.78 0.34 9.47
N LYS A 93 -11.02 -0.11 9.32
CA LYS A 93 -11.87 0.24 8.18
C LYS A 93 -12.06 1.76 8.09
N ALA A 94 -12.33 2.42 9.21
CA ALA A 94 -12.50 3.88 9.25
C ALA A 94 -11.21 4.60 8.85
N ARG A 95 -10.05 4.12 9.32
CA ARG A 95 -8.76 4.68 8.94
C ARG A 95 -8.50 4.54 7.44
N ILE A 96 -8.77 3.37 6.89
CA ILE A 96 -8.61 3.14 5.45
C ILE A 96 -9.53 4.07 4.66
N ASN A 97 -10.80 4.16 5.05
CA ASN A 97 -11.75 5.01 4.36
C ASN A 97 -11.37 6.50 4.42
N GLN A 98 -10.73 6.91 5.49
CA GLN A 98 -10.29 8.29 5.67
C GLN A 98 -9.01 8.58 4.89
N ASP A 99 -8.02 7.68 4.93
CA ASP A 99 -6.66 7.95 4.49
C ASP A 99 -6.34 7.40 3.09
N ALA A 100 -7.08 6.40 2.60
CA ALA A 100 -6.66 5.64 1.44
C ALA A 100 -6.56 6.49 0.18
N ILE A 101 -5.44 6.32 -0.52
CA ILE A 101 -5.20 6.87 -1.85
C ILE A 101 -5.02 5.68 -2.78
N TYR A 102 -5.98 5.47 -3.65
CA TYR A 102 -5.95 4.38 -4.64
C TYR A 102 -5.28 4.84 -5.93
N VAL A 103 -4.63 3.91 -6.58
CA VAL A 103 -4.05 4.15 -7.90
C VAL A 103 -4.80 3.41 -8.99
#